data_8e06e490601c838809e126e92c67a66c
#
_entry.id   8e06e490601c838809e126e92c67a66c
#
_cell.length_a   1.000
_cell.length_b   1.000
_cell.length_c   1.000
_cell.angle_alpha   90.00
_cell.angle_beta   90.00
_cell.angle_gamma   90.00
#
_symmetry.space_group_name_H-M   'P 1'
#
loop_
_entity.id
_entity.type
_entity.pdbx_description
1 polymer ?
#
loop_
_entity_poly.entity_id
_entity_poly.type
_entity_poly.pdbx_seq_one_letter_code
_entity_poly.pdbx_strand_id
1 'polypeptide(L)'
;MSSAPSPIAVRVAGLRLERGGRVILRDIDLSVPQGSVTAILGPSGCGKSTLLSAVTGELSPAAGTVEVFGQPVPQRRRDLLELRKRVGVLLQGNGLLTDLTAAENVALPLRTHTDLPPAVVRQLVEMKLHAVGLRAAADLYPRELSGGMARRVALARALALDPPLMIYDEPLTGLDPIASGVIMSLISRLNRTLGLTSLIVTHHVHETLPIADRAVVIANGGIVFDGTPAELQAGRDPLVRQFLDGQPDGPIPFDAAPRTEAA
;
A
#
# COMPACT_ATOMS: atom_id res chain seq x y z
N MET A 1 -26.45 14.97 -12.15
CA MET A 1 -26.77 14.37 -10.83
C MET A 1 -25.50 14.49 -10.02
N SER A 2 -25.47 15.38 -9.03
CA SER A 2 -24.30 15.53 -8.15
C SER A 2 -24.23 14.29 -7.25
N SER A 3 -23.28 13.42 -7.50
CA SER A 3 -23.01 12.30 -6.60
C SER A 3 -22.51 12.87 -5.26
N ALA A 4 -23.12 12.43 -4.16
CA ALA A 4 -22.58 12.72 -2.83
C ALA A 4 -21.09 12.31 -2.79
N PRO A 5 -20.23 13.10 -2.12
CA PRO A 5 -18.81 12.76 -2.04
C PRO A 5 -18.67 11.36 -1.41
N SER A 6 -17.86 10.51 -2.05
CA SER A 6 -17.59 9.16 -1.53
C SER A 6 -17.03 9.25 -0.11
N PRO A 7 -17.46 8.37 0.80
CA PRO A 7 -16.91 8.35 2.16
C PRO A 7 -15.38 8.14 2.11
N ILE A 8 -14.66 8.69 3.08
CA ILE A 8 -13.20 8.64 3.14
C ILE A 8 -12.76 7.40 3.94
N ALA A 9 -11.86 6.61 3.36
CA ALA A 9 -11.27 5.45 4.02
C ALA A 9 -10.07 5.83 4.89
N VAL A 10 -9.19 6.70 4.39
CA VAL A 10 -8.04 7.23 5.13
C VAL A 10 -8.06 8.74 5.01
N ARG A 11 -8.00 9.44 6.12
CA ARG A 11 -7.82 10.90 6.20
C ARG A 11 -6.57 11.21 6.99
N VAL A 12 -5.74 12.05 6.45
CA VAL A 12 -4.53 12.59 7.08
C VAL A 12 -4.65 14.10 7.06
N ALA A 13 -4.45 14.76 8.19
CA ALA A 13 -4.59 16.21 8.30
C ALA A 13 -3.42 16.81 9.08
N GLY A 14 -2.70 17.77 8.45
CA GLY A 14 -1.56 18.48 9.01
C GLY A 14 -0.48 17.56 9.57
N LEU A 15 -0.26 16.40 8.95
CA LEU A 15 0.57 15.34 9.51
C LEU A 15 2.04 15.69 9.46
N ARG A 16 2.69 15.59 10.61
CA ARG A 16 4.15 15.62 10.77
C ARG A 16 4.64 14.30 11.31
N LEU A 17 5.58 13.67 10.59
CA LEU A 17 6.22 12.44 11.00
C LEU A 17 7.71 12.63 11.20
N GLU A 18 8.21 12.05 12.29
CA GLU A 18 9.63 12.08 12.66
C GLU A 18 10.15 10.65 12.84
N ARG A 19 11.40 10.42 12.50
CA ARG A 19 12.09 9.16 12.75
C ARG A 19 13.54 9.43 13.16
N GLY A 20 13.92 8.92 14.34
CA GLY A 20 15.26 9.16 14.88
C GLY A 20 15.60 10.65 15.06
N GLY A 21 14.64 11.47 15.48
CA GLY A 21 14.81 12.92 15.69
C GLY A 21 14.83 13.76 14.40
N ARG A 22 14.62 13.13 13.23
CA ARG A 22 14.55 13.85 11.94
C ARG A 22 13.13 13.92 11.43
N VAL A 23 12.71 15.08 10.94
CA VAL A 23 11.43 15.27 10.25
C VAL A 23 11.52 14.59 8.89
N ILE A 24 10.65 13.62 8.66
CA ILE A 24 10.54 12.88 7.40
C ILE A 24 9.45 13.48 6.52
N LEU A 25 8.27 13.73 7.11
CA LEU A 25 7.14 14.35 6.44
C LEU A 25 6.62 15.51 7.26
N ARG A 26 6.18 16.58 6.58
CA ARG A 26 5.61 17.79 7.20
C ARG A 26 4.39 18.26 6.42
N ASP A 27 3.39 18.74 7.14
CA ASP A 27 2.17 19.35 6.60
C ASP A 27 1.50 18.47 5.52
N ILE A 28 1.35 17.17 5.81
CA ILE A 28 0.71 16.24 4.88
C ILE A 28 -0.79 16.26 5.11
N ASP A 29 -1.51 16.66 4.08
CA ASP A 29 -2.97 16.53 3.96
C ASP A 29 -3.29 15.53 2.86
N LEU A 30 -3.96 14.43 3.20
CA LEU A 30 -4.30 13.36 2.26
C LEU A 30 -5.69 12.81 2.57
N SER A 31 -6.47 12.56 1.53
CA SER A 31 -7.74 11.86 1.63
C SER A 31 -7.80 10.72 0.62
N VAL A 32 -8.10 9.51 1.09
CA VAL A 32 -8.29 8.32 0.25
C VAL A 32 -9.77 7.97 0.24
N PRO A 33 -10.48 8.16 -0.89
CA PRO A 33 -11.89 7.80 -1.00
C PRO A 33 -12.10 6.29 -0.89
N GLN A 34 -13.22 5.85 -0.28
CA GLN A 34 -13.58 4.44 -0.24
C GLN A 34 -13.85 3.90 -1.65
N GLY A 35 -13.45 2.66 -1.89
CA GLY A 35 -13.63 1.95 -3.16
C GLY A 35 -12.65 2.39 -4.26
N SER A 36 -11.83 3.43 -4.05
CA SER A 36 -10.87 3.93 -5.04
C SER A 36 -9.51 3.23 -4.95
N VAL A 37 -8.75 3.35 -6.03
CA VAL A 37 -7.32 3.06 -6.09
C VAL A 37 -6.56 4.39 -6.02
N THR A 38 -5.89 4.65 -4.90
CA THR A 38 -5.03 5.83 -4.73
C THR A 38 -3.57 5.42 -4.79
N ALA A 39 -2.81 6.00 -5.71
CA ALA A 39 -1.37 5.80 -5.85
C ALA A 39 -0.61 6.90 -5.11
N ILE A 40 0.28 6.52 -4.18
CA ILE A 40 1.27 7.41 -3.57
C ILE A 40 2.61 7.16 -4.23
N LEU A 41 3.05 8.12 -5.00
CA LEU A 41 4.24 8.08 -5.83
C LEU A 41 5.34 8.97 -5.25
N GLY A 42 6.58 8.71 -5.62
CA GLY A 42 7.72 9.55 -5.24
C GLY A 42 9.03 8.78 -5.21
N PRO A 43 10.16 9.48 -5.17
CA PRO A 43 11.48 8.86 -5.15
C PRO A 43 11.69 7.98 -3.91
N SER A 44 12.69 7.10 -3.99
CA SER A 44 13.07 6.28 -2.84
C SER A 44 13.52 7.15 -1.67
N GLY A 45 13.10 6.80 -0.45
CA GLY A 45 13.47 7.56 0.75
C GLY A 45 12.67 8.84 1.02
N CYS A 46 11.68 9.24 0.18
CA CYS A 46 10.89 10.45 0.40
C CYS A 46 9.87 10.37 1.54
N GLY A 47 9.71 9.21 2.20
CA GLY A 47 8.82 9.07 3.36
C GLY A 47 7.54 8.26 3.12
N LYS A 48 7.34 7.66 1.94
CA LYS A 48 6.12 6.88 1.60
C LYS A 48 5.83 5.76 2.60
N SER A 49 6.79 4.88 2.89
CA SER A 49 6.61 3.79 3.87
C SER A 49 6.47 4.33 5.30
N THR A 50 7.03 5.51 5.61
CA THR A 50 6.82 6.19 6.90
C THR A 50 5.37 6.66 7.04
N LEU A 51 4.76 7.15 5.96
CA LEU A 51 3.33 7.49 5.94
C LEU A 51 2.47 6.23 6.17
N LEU A 52 2.81 5.10 5.52
CA LEU A 52 2.10 3.84 5.76
C LEU A 52 2.21 3.38 7.22
N SER A 53 3.38 3.53 7.85
CA SER A 53 3.57 3.21 9.27
C SER A 53 2.67 4.06 10.17
N ALA A 54 2.35 5.29 9.81
CA ALA A 54 1.38 6.11 10.55
C ALA A 54 -0.06 5.64 10.32
N VAL A 55 -0.44 5.27 9.09
CA VAL A 55 -1.77 4.74 8.76
C VAL A 55 -2.03 3.39 9.45
N THR A 56 -1.02 2.53 9.56
CA THR A 56 -1.11 1.21 10.24
C THR A 56 -0.89 1.28 11.75
N GLY A 57 -0.61 2.48 12.29
CA GLY A 57 -0.38 2.72 13.71
C GLY A 57 0.93 2.10 14.23
N GLU A 58 1.93 1.93 13.38
CA GLU A 58 3.29 1.55 13.78
C GLU A 58 4.11 2.74 14.24
N LEU A 59 3.79 3.92 13.71
CA LEU A 59 4.42 5.19 14.04
C LEU A 59 3.36 6.21 14.45
N SER A 60 3.50 6.78 15.64
CA SER A 60 2.63 7.87 16.08
C SER A 60 3.05 9.20 15.45
N PRO A 61 2.10 10.03 14.99
CA PRO A 61 2.38 11.37 14.52
C PRO A 61 3.06 12.25 15.59
N ALA A 62 4.04 13.07 15.17
CA ALA A 62 4.58 14.15 16.00
C ALA A 62 3.61 15.35 16.06
N ALA A 63 2.83 15.58 14.98
CA ALA A 63 1.73 16.53 14.93
C ALA A 63 0.71 16.09 13.86
N GLY A 64 -0.49 16.67 13.89
CA GLY A 64 -1.57 16.31 12.98
C GLY A 64 -2.31 15.04 13.39
N THR A 65 -3.18 14.56 12.51
CA THR A 65 -4.05 13.40 12.78
C THR A 65 -4.08 12.44 11.60
N VAL A 66 -4.27 11.16 11.92
CA VAL A 66 -4.55 10.09 10.95
C VAL A 66 -5.82 9.38 11.39
N GLU A 67 -6.79 9.33 10.47
CA GLU A 67 -8.06 8.62 10.67
C GLU A 67 -8.19 7.52 9.61
N VAL A 68 -8.70 6.37 10.05
CA VAL A 68 -9.05 5.24 9.17
C VAL A 68 -10.51 4.89 9.40
N PHE A 69 -11.30 4.92 8.33
CA PHE A 69 -12.76 4.76 8.36
C PHE A 69 -13.46 5.71 9.34
N GLY A 70 -13.02 6.98 9.37
CA GLY A 70 -13.58 8.04 10.21
C GLY A 70 -13.25 7.90 11.71
N GLN A 71 -12.30 7.04 12.07
CA GLN A 71 -11.83 6.89 13.44
C GLN A 71 -10.34 7.20 13.51
N PRO A 72 -9.89 7.97 14.52
CA PRO A 72 -8.46 8.17 14.75
C PRO A 72 -7.74 6.83 14.93
N VAL A 73 -6.52 6.72 14.39
CA VAL A 73 -5.68 5.53 14.56
C VAL A 73 -5.42 5.32 16.06
N PRO A 74 -5.84 4.17 16.64
CA PRO A 74 -5.74 3.94 18.07
C PRO A 74 -4.30 3.81 18.55
N GLN A 75 -4.03 4.31 19.75
CA GLN A 75 -2.73 4.13 20.44
C GLN A 75 -2.71 2.87 21.34
N ARG A 76 -3.88 2.40 21.78
CA ARG A 76 -3.98 1.21 22.63
C ARG A 76 -3.83 -0.04 21.78
N ARG A 77 -2.95 -0.96 22.18
CA ARG A 77 -2.62 -2.20 21.46
C ARG A 77 -3.86 -3.02 21.06
N ARG A 78 -4.85 -3.15 21.95
CA ARG A 78 -6.07 -3.92 21.67
C ARG A 78 -6.87 -3.31 20.52
N ASP A 79 -7.12 -2.00 20.59
CA ASP A 79 -7.93 -1.30 19.60
C ASP A 79 -7.19 -1.23 18.26
N LEU A 80 -5.86 -1.10 18.30
CA LEU A 80 -5.00 -1.14 17.10
C LEU A 80 -5.03 -2.51 16.40
N LEU A 81 -5.12 -3.60 17.15
CA LEU A 81 -5.29 -4.94 16.58
C LEU A 81 -6.63 -5.06 15.84
N GLU A 82 -7.71 -4.50 16.39
CA GLU A 82 -9.02 -4.49 15.71
C GLU A 82 -8.99 -3.65 14.42
N LEU A 83 -8.31 -2.51 14.44
CA LEU A 83 -8.09 -1.73 13.21
C LEU A 83 -7.32 -2.55 12.17
N ARG A 84 -6.23 -3.22 12.56
CA ARG A 84 -5.36 -4.00 11.66
C ARG A 84 -6.06 -5.20 11.03
N LYS A 85 -7.08 -5.77 11.66
CA LYS A 85 -7.93 -6.81 11.02
C LYS A 85 -8.70 -6.28 9.81
N ARG A 86 -8.96 -4.96 9.76
CA ARG A 86 -9.66 -4.27 8.67
C ARG A 86 -8.73 -3.68 7.61
N VAL A 87 -7.42 -3.86 7.79
CA VAL A 87 -6.39 -3.34 6.88
C VAL A 87 -5.50 -4.48 6.43
N GLY A 88 -5.60 -4.87 5.17
CA GLY A 88 -4.67 -5.83 4.57
C GLY A 88 -3.41 -5.11 4.09
N VAL A 89 -2.25 -5.68 4.37
CA VAL A 89 -0.97 -5.08 3.96
C VAL A 89 -0.15 -6.08 3.15
N LEU A 90 0.18 -5.71 1.92
CA LEU A 90 1.18 -6.39 1.11
C LEU A 90 2.52 -5.68 1.28
N LEU A 91 3.43 -6.31 2.00
CA LEU A 91 4.76 -5.78 2.30
C LEU A 91 5.72 -5.92 1.11
N GLN A 92 6.70 -5.04 0.99
CA GLN A 92 7.74 -5.05 -0.05
C GLN A 92 8.46 -6.41 -0.16
N GLY A 93 8.79 -7.07 0.96
CA GLY A 93 9.49 -8.36 1.01
C GLY A 93 8.57 -9.60 1.04
N ASN A 94 7.30 -9.52 0.61
CA ASN A 94 6.26 -10.56 0.71
C ASN A 94 5.94 -10.98 2.16
N GLY A 95 6.91 -11.07 3.05
CA GLY A 95 6.76 -11.44 4.46
C GLY A 95 6.19 -12.84 4.67
N LEU A 96 6.33 -13.76 3.71
CA LEU A 96 5.90 -15.15 3.88
C LEU A 96 6.76 -15.87 4.92
N LEU A 97 6.12 -16.69 5.75
CA LEU A 97 6.81 -17.58 6.68
C LEU A 97 7.36 -18.77 5.89
N THR A 98 8.67 -18.96 5.95
CA THR A 98 9.40 -19.93 5.13
C THR A 98 9.09 -21.38 5.47
N ASP A 99 8.69 -21.65 6.71
CA ASP A 99 8.38 -22.97 7.24
C ASP A 99 6.90 -23.36 7.08
N LEU A 100 6.11 -22.50 6.44
CA LEU A 100 4.71 -22.72 6.13
C LEU A 100 4.51 -22.82 4.62
N THR A 101 3.61 -23.71 4.19
CA THR A 101 3.17 -23.80 2.80
C THR A 101 2.40 -22.51 2.38
N ALA A 102 2.12 -22.37 1.09
CA ALA A 102 1.28 -21.28 0.58
C ALA A 102 -0.09 -21.25 1.26
N ALA A 103 -0.74 -22.41 1.39
CA ALA A 103 -2.03 -22.53 2.07
C ALA A 103 -1.95 -22.17 3.55
N GLU A 104 -0.92 -22.59 4.25
CA GLU A 104 -0.72 -22.28 5.67
C GLU A 104 -0.41 -20.81 5.90
N ASN A 105 0.37 -20.16 5.01
CA ASN A 105 0.57 -18.73 5.04
C ASN A 105 -0.75 -17.96 4.92
N VAL A 106 -1.63 -18.37 3.99
CA VAL A 106 -2.94 -17.74 3.81
C VAL A 106 -3.89 -18.05 4.97
N ALA A 107 -3.79 -19.25 5.56
CA ALA A 107 -4.60 -19.66 6.70
C ALA A 107 -4.25 -18.90 8.01
N LEU A 108 -3.02 -18.41 8.12
CA LEU A 108 -2.48 -17.86 9.37
C LEU A 108 -3.35 -16.73 9.96
N PRO A 109 -3.74 -15.68 9.21
CA PRO A 109 -4.63 -14.63 9.73
C PRO A 109 -5.99 -15.16 10.18
N LEU A 110 -6.57 -16.11 9.44
CA LEU A 110 -7.86 -16.72 9.79
C LEU A 110 -7.78 -17.48 11.12
N ARG A 111 -6.75 -18.32 11.27
CA ARG A 111 -6.54 -19.11 12.52
C ARG A 111 -6.21 -18.23 13.72
N THR A 112 -5.55 -17.09 13.50
CA THR A 112 -5.11 -16.21 14.59
C THR A 112 -6.20 -15.25 15.06
N HIS A 113 -7.10 -14.84 14.16
CA HIS A 113 -8.02 -13.73 14.40
C HIS A 113 -9.51 -14.11 14.33
N THR A 114 -9.82 -15.39 14.08
CA THR A 114 -11.20 -15.88 14.03
C THR A 114 -11.33 -17.22 14.75
N ASP A 115 -12.55 -17.54 15.18
CA ASP A 115 -12.89 -18.84 15.78
C ASP A 115 -13.54 -19.78 14.74
N LEU A 116 -13.19 -19.65 13.46
CA LEU A 116 -13.78 -20.45 12.38
C LEU A 116 -13.34 -21.92 12.47
N PRO A 117 -14.26 -22.86 12.22
CA PRO A 117 -13.94 -24.28 12.15
C PRO A 117 -12.85 -24.57 11.10
N PRO A 118 -11.95 -25.54 11.32
CA PRO A 118 -10.86 -25.86 10.39
C PRO A 118 -11.32 -26.16 8.95
N ALA A 119 -12.50 -26.75 8.78
CA ALA A 119 -13.09 -27.02 7.46
C ALA A 119 -13.42 -25.72 6.70
N VAL A 120 -13.98 -24.71 7.40
CA VAL A 120 -14.30 -23.40 6.82
C VAL A 120 -13.00 -22.65 6.48
N VAL A 121 -12.00 -22.69 7.36
CA VAL A 121 -10.68 -22.09 7.07
C VAL A 121 -10.07 -22.67 5.80
N ARG A 122 -10.12 -24.01 5.60
CA ARG A 122 -9.61 -24.62 4.36
C ARG A 122 -10.34 -24.10 3.12
N GLN A 123 -11.67 -24.03 3.15
CA GLN A 123 -12.46 -23.52 2.03
C GLN A 123 -12.11 -22.06 1.69
N LEU A 124 -12.01 -21.20 2.71
CA LEU A 124 -11.61 -19.81 2.52
C LEU A 124 -10.21 -19.70 1.93
N VAL A 125 -9.25 -20.47 2.40
CA VAL A 125 -7.89 -20.52 1.85
C VAL A 125 -7.89 -20.93 0.38
N GLU A 126 -8.64 -21.97 0.02
CA GLU A 126 -8.78 -22.38 -1.38
C GLU A 126 -9.37 -21.26 -2.25
N MET A 127 -10.41 -20.57 -1.77
CA MET A 127 -11.00 -19.42 -2.47
C MET A 127 -9.99 -18.29 -2.66
N LYS A 128 -9.20 -17.93 -1.62
CA LYS A 128 -8.19 -16.87 -1.71
C LYS A 128 -7.07 -17.25 -2.67
N LEU A 129 -6.57 -18.48 -2.62
CA LEU A 129 -5.55 -18.98 -3.56
C LEU A 129 -6.10 -19.05 -4.99
N HIS A 130 -7.36 -19.44 -5.17
CA HIS A 130 -8.01 -19.42 -6.48
C HIS A 130 -8.13 -17.99 -7.04
N ALA A 131 -8.51 -17.01 -6.21
CA ALA A 131 -8.63 -15.61 -6.61
C ALA A 131 -7.33 -15.01 -7.15
N VAL A 132 -6.17 -15.50 -6.68
CA VAL A 132 -4.83 -15.09 -7.15
C VAL A 132 -4.24 -16.08 -8.18
N GLY A 133 -5.00 -17.09 -8.62
CA GLY A 133 -4.57 -18.07 -9.64
C GLY A 133 -3.51 -19.06 -9.16
N LEU A 134 -3.51 -19.42 -7.87
CA LEU A 134 -2.50 -20.29 -7.25
C LEU A 134 -3.11 -21.50 -6.50
N ARG A 135 -4.34 -21.94 -6.87
CA ARG A 135 -4.94 -23.09 -6.22
C ARG A 135 -4.06 -24.36 -6.26
N ALA A 136 -3.39 -24.60 -7.41
CA ALA A 136 -2.53 -25.76 -7.59
C ALA A 136 -1.18 -25.66 -6.83
N ALA A 137 -0.85 -24.49 -6.29
CA ALA A 137 0.40 -24.24 -5.55
C ALA A 137 0.17 -24.24 -4.02
N ALA A 138 -0.97 -24.70 -3.53
CA ALA A 138 -1.37 -24.64 -2.12
C ALA A 138 -0.33 -25.27 -1.18
N ASP A 139 0.24 -26.40 -1.58
CA ASP A 139 1.17 -27.21 -0.77
C ASP A 139 2.65 -26.84 -0.95
N LEU A 140 2.95 -25.88 -1.84
CA LEU A 140 4.32 -25.43 -2.08
C LEU A 140 4.80 -24.50 -0.94
N TYR A 141 6.07 -24.66 -0.56
CA TYR A 141 6.75 -23.76 0.36
C TYR A 141 7.27 -22.52 -0.38
N PRO A 142 7.51 -21.39 0.32
CA PRO A 142 8.00 -20.16 -0.30
C PRO A 142 9.26 -20.33 -1.17
N ARG A 143 10.16 -21.22 -0.80
CA ARG A 143 11.38 -21.56 -1.57
C ARG A 143 11.11 -22.24 -2.92
N GLU A 144 9.92 -22.81 -3.10
CA GLU A 144 9.50 -23.51 -4.31
C GLU A 144 8.67 -22.61 -5.24
N LEU A 145 8.35 -21.39 -4.78
CA LEU A 145 7.56 -20.42 -5.52
C LEU A 145 8.48 -19.49 -6.32
N SER A 146 8.07 -19.12 -7.52
CA SER A 146 8.68 -17.99 -8.21
C SER A 146 8.38 -16.67 -7.47
N GLY A 147 9.14 -15.60 -7.72
CA GLY A 147 8.91 -14.30 -7.10
C GLY A 147 7.48 -13.78 -7.30
N GLY A 148 6.93 -13.91 -8.51
CA GLY A 148 5.55 -13.55 -8.81
C GLY A 148 4.52 -14.47 -8.12
N MET A 149 4.81 -15.76 -7.96
CA MET A 149 3.94 -16.67 -7.17
C MET A 149 3.97 -16.29 -5.69
N ALA A 150 5.14 -16.07 -5.12
CA ALA A 150 5.29 -15.66 -3.71
C ALA A 150 4.54 -14.33 -3.45
N ARG A 151 4.62 -13.35 -4.38
CA ARG A 151 3.87 -12.09 -4.29
C ARG A 151 2.35 -12.34 -4.29
N ARG A 152 1.85 -13.24 -5.13
CA ARG A 152 0.43 -13.58 -5.18
C ARG A 152 -0.04 -14.34 -3.93
N VAL A 153 0.77 -15.22 -3.34
CA VAL A 153 0.46 -15.85 -2.04
C VAL A 153 0.39 -14.80 -0.93
N ALA A 154 1.35 -13.86 -0.88
CA ALA A 154 1.35 -12.77 0.09
C ALA A 154 0.10 -11.88 -0.06
N LEU A 155 -0.34 -11.62 -1.30
CA LEU A 155 -1.59 -10.92 -1.57
C LEU A 155 -2.82 -11.71 -1.08
N ALA A 156 -2.89 -13.02 -1.34
CA ALA A 156 -3.96 -13.86 -0.83
C ALA A 156 -4.02 -13.87 0.70
N ARG A 157 -2.86 -13.88 1.37
CA ARG A 157 -2.77 -13.78 2.83
C ARG A 157 -3.26 -12.42 3.33
N ALA A 158 -2.87 -11.33 2.69
CA ALA A 158 -3.33 -9.99 3.05
C ALA A 158 -4.86 -9.83 2.92
N LEU A 159 -5.47 -10.56 1.97
CA LEU A 159 -6.91 -10.60 1.74
C LEU A 159 -7.66 -11.64 2.60
N ALA A 160 -6.99 -12.41 3.45
CA ALA A 160 -7.60 -13.54 4.14
C ALA A 160 -8.80 -13.14 5.03
N LEU A 161 -8.74 -11.99 5.69
CA LEU A 161 -9.79 -11.46 6.57
C LEU A 161 -10.81 -10.55 5.84
N ASP A 162 -10.81 -10.49 4.51
CA ASP A 162 -11.66 -9.60 3.70
C ASP A 162 -11.59 -8.11 4.14
N PRO A 163 -10.39 -7.53 4.24
CA PRO A 163 -10.23 -6.17 4.73
C PRO A 163 -10.82 -5.17 3.72
N PRO A 164 -11.57 -4.14 4.16
CA PRO A 164 -12.08 -3.09 3.27
C PRO A 164 -11.00 -2.12 2.75
N LEU A 165 -9.81 -2.10 3.36
CA LEU A 165 -8.66 -1.33 2.93
C LEU A 165 -7.47 -2.25 2.68
N MET A 166 -6.91 -2.17 1.47
CA MET A 166 -5.66 -2.82 1.09
C MET A 166 -4.54 -1.80 0.91
N ILE A 167 -3.44 -2.02 1.57
CA ILE A 167 -2.20 -1.25 1.42
C ILE A 167 -1.18 -2.11 0.69
N TYR A 168 -0.57 -1.55 -0.36
CA TYR A 168 0.46 -2.20 -1.15
C TYR A 168 1.74 -1.37 -1.04
N ASP A 169 2.73 -1.89 -0.33
CA ASP A 169 4.04 -1.25 -0.20
C ASP A 169 5.00 -1.86 -1.23
N GLU A 170 5.30 -1.09 -2.26
CA GLU A 170 6.18 -1.46 -3.38
C GLU A 170 5.82 -2.84 -4.00
N PRO A 171 4.59 -3.03 -4.52
CA PRO A 171 4.09 -4.35 -4.93
C PRO A 171 4.84 -4.97 -6.11
N LEU A 172 5.62 -4.19 -6.86
CA LEU A 172 6.31 -4.64 -8.08
C LEU A 172 7.81 -4.86 -7.91
N THR A 173 8.38 -4.47 -6.77
CA THR A 173 9.82 -4.59 -6.53
C THR A 173 10.31 -6.03 -6.68
N GLY A 174 11.34 -6.22 -7.52
CA GLY A 174 11.97 -7.52 -7.76
C GLY A 174 11.21 -8.43 -8.71
N LEU A 175 10.18 -7.93 -9.40
CA LEU A 175 9.44 -8.65 -10.43
C LEU A 175 9.89 -8.24 -11.83
N ASP A 176 9.83 -9.17 -12.77
CA ASP A 176 9.96 -8.89 -14.19
C ASP A 176 8.72 -8.13 -14.72
N PRO A 177 8.79 -7.51 -15.93
CA PRO A 177 7.67 -6.73 -16.47
C PRO A 177 6.38 -7.54 -16.65
N ILE A 178 6.46 -8.82 -17.00
CA ILE A 178 5.27 -9.68 -17.21
C ILE A 178 4.60 -9.95 -15.86
N ALA A 179 5.40 -10.37 -14.86
CA ALA A 179 4.91 -10.60 -13.49
C ALA A 179 4.32 -9.31 -12.89
N SER A 180 4.94 -8.15 -13.14
CA SER A 180 4.43 -6.84 -12.73
C SER A 180 3.06 -6.55 -13.33
N GLY A 181 2.88 -6.76 -14.63
CA GLY A 181 1.59 -6.61 -15.30
C GLY A 181 0.51 -7.53 -14.73
N VAL A 182 0.86 -8.78 -14.40
CA VAL A 182 -0.06 -9.73 -13.76
C VAL A 182 -0.50 -9.22 -12.37
N ILE A 183 0.44 -8.73 -11.55
CA ILE A 183 0.11 -8.20 -10.21
C ILE A 183 -0.78 -6.96 -10.31
N MET A 184 -0.49 -6.00 -11.19
CA MET A 184 -1.31 -4.80 -11.35
C MET A 184 -2.72 -5.12 -11.87
N SER A 185 -2.84 -6.03 -12.85
CA SER A 185 -4.13 -6.52 -13.33
C SER A 185 -4.93 -7.21 -12.20
N LEU A 186 -4.26 -7.99 -11.35
CA LEU A 186 -4.88 -8.66 -10.22
C LEU A 186 -5.37 -7.67 -9.17
N ILE A 187 -4.56 -6.66 -8.80
CA ILE A 187 -4.95 -5.59 -7.87
C ILE A 187 -6.19 -4.85 -8.41
N SER A 188 -6.17 -4.43 -9.68
CA SER A 188 -7.30 -3.74 -10.32
C SER A 188 -8.57 -4.58 -10.30
N ARG A 189 -8.46 -5.87 -10.66
CA ARG A 189 -9.60 -6.80 -10.65
C ARG A 189 -10.18 -6.99 -9.25
N LEU A 190 -9.33 -7.23 -8.25
CA LEU A 190 -9.76 -7.42 -6.86
C LEU A 190 -10.41 -6.15 -6.30
N ASN A 191 -9.84 -4.97 -6.56
CA ASN A 191 -10.44 -3.70 -6.15
C ASN A 191 -11.87 -3.58 -6.71
N ARG A 192 -12.06 -3.76 -8.02
CA ARG A 192 -13.37 -3.61 -8.68
C ARG A 192 -14.38 -4.69 -8.26
N THR A 193 -13.93 -5.96 -8.16
CA THR A 193 -14.81 -7.08 -7.86
C THR A 193 -15.27 -7.10 -6.41
N LEU A 194 -14.39 -6.75 -5.48
CA LEU A 194 -14.63 -6.79 -4.03
C LEU A 194 -14.99 -5.41 -3.45
N GLY A 195 -14.98 -4.35 -4.27
CA GLY A 195 -15.24 -2.98 -3.79
C GLY A 195 -14.20 -2.48 -2.78
N LEU A 196 -12.95 -2.95 -2.89
CA LEU A 196 -11.88 -2.61 -1.96
C LEU A 196 -11.43 -1.16 -2.12
N THR A 197 -10.98 -0.55 -1.03
CA THR A 197 -10.14 0.64 -1.11
C THR A 197 -8.69 0.19 -1.23
N SER A 198 -7.95 0.72 -2.21
CA SER A 198 -6.55 0.35 -2.47
C SER A 198 -5.64 1.57 -2.34
N LEU A 199 -4.63 1.47 -1.47
CA LEU A 199 -3.58 2.46 -1.31
C LEU A 199 -2.26 1.84 -1.77
N ILE A 200 -1.75 2.27 -2.93
CA ILE A 200 -0.53 1.74 -3.54
C ILE A 200 0.60 2.73 -3.33
N VAL A 201 1.64 2.32 -2.64
CA VAL A 201 2.87 3.10 -2.48
C VAL A 201 3.94 2.50 -3.38
N THR A 202 4.47 3.31 -4.30
CA THR A 202 5.48 2.81 -5.26
C THR A 202 6.24 3.95 -5.96
N HIS A 203 7.36 3.59 -6.57
CA HIS A 203 8.07 4.41 -7.55
C HIS A 203 7.84 3.93 -9.01
N HIS A 204 7.08 2.83 -9.21
CA HIS A 204 6.72 2.30 -10.53
C HIS A 204 5.50 3.03 -11.10
N VAL A 205 5.76 4.20 -11.70
CA VAL A 205 4.73 5.13 -12.16
C VAL A 205 3.91 4.55 -13.30
N HIS A 206 4.60 4.06 -14.35
CA HIS A 206 3.97 3.65 -15.61
C HIS A 206 3.02 2.47 -15.45
N GLU A 207 3.36 1.53 -14.56
CA GLU A 207 2.54 0.35 -14.27
C GLU A 207 1.36 0.69 -13.36
N THR A 208 1.49 1.72 -12.51
CA THR A 208 0.49 2.02 -11.47
C THR A 208 -0.57 3.00 -11.95
N LEU A 209 -0.20 4.05 -12.70
CA LEU A 209 -1.15 5.07 -13.14
C LEU A 209 -2.35 4.53 -13.93
N PRO A 210 -2.21 3.50 -14.82
CA PRO A 210 -3.35 2.97 -15.58
C PRO A 210 -4.48 2.38 -14.73
N ILE A 211 -4.22 2.00 -13.49
CA ILE A 211 -5.24 1.43 -12.61
C ILE A 211 -5.66 2.39 -11.48
N ALA A 212 -4.97 3.51 -11.32
CA ALA A 212 -5.24 4.47 -10.25
C ALA A 212 -6.38 5.42 -10.63
N ASP A 213 -7.25 5.73 -9.64
CA ASP A 213 -8.26 6.78 -9.75
C ASP A 213 -7.69 8.12 -9.28
N ARG A 214 -6.70 8.10 -8.38
CA ARG A 214 -6.02 9.26 -7.83
C ARG A 214 -4.54 9.01 -7.71
N ALA A 215 -3.73 10.04 -7.98
CA ALA A 215 -2.28 10.03 -7.85
C ALA A 215 -1.83 11.16 -6.92
N VAL A 216 -0.98 10.82 -5.96
CA VAL A 216 -0.34 11.75 -5.04
C VAL A 216 1.16 11.59 -5.17
N VAL A 217 1.90 12.68 -5.36
CA VAL A 217 3.37 12.63 -5.44
C VAL A 217 3.94 13.25 -4.18
N ILE A 218 4.77 12.49 -3.47
CA ILE A 218 5.51 12.96 -2.29
C ILE A 218 6.97 13.17 -2.68
N ALA A 219 7.46 14.37 -2.44
CA ALA A 219 8.87 14.71 -2.58
C ALA A 219 9.26 15.78 -1.56
N ASN A 220 10.55 15.87 -1.21
CA ASN A 220 11.08 16.89 -0.29
C ASN A 220 10.34 16.98 1.07
N GLY A 221 9.74 15.86 1.53
CA GLY A 221 9.01 15.78 2.79
C GLY A 221 7.60 16.34 2.77
N GLY A 222 7.04 16.67 1.59
CA GLY A 222 5.69 17.18 1.41
C GLY A 222 4.97 16.56 0.20
N ILE A 223 3.67 16.83 0.06
CA ILE A 223 2.92 16.51 -1.16
C ILE A 223 3.19 17.62 -2.17
N VAL A 224 3.67 17.24 -3.35
CA VAL A 224 3.96 18.15 -4.47
C VAL A 224 2.92 18.07 -5.59
N PHE A 225 2.12 17.00 -5.59
CA PHE A 225 0.99 16.84 -6.49
C PHE A 225 -0.08 15.98 -5.84
N ASP A 226 -1.35 16.33 -6.08
CA ASP A 226 -2.52 15.56 -5.68
C ASP A 226 -3.64 15.80 -6.72
N GLY A 227 -4.02 14.77 -7.45
CA GLY A 227 -5.00 14.87 -8.52
C GLY A 227 -5.24 13.56 -9.25
N THR A 228 -5.84 13.63 -10.42
CA THR A 228 -6.05 12.47 -11.29
C THR A 228 -4.77 12.06 -12.02
N PRO A 229 -4.63 10.79 -12.46
CA PRO A 229 -3.52 10.37 -13.32
C PRO A 229 -3.37 11.20 -14.58
N ALA A 230 -4.48 11.65 -15.19
CA ALA A 230 -4.46 12.49 -16.40
C ALA A 230 -3.89 13.89 -16.10
N GLU A 231 -4.28 14.50 -14.99
CA GLU A 231 -3.71 15.80 -14.55
C GLU A 231 -2.23 15.68 -14.23
N LEU A 232 -1.81 14.57 -13.58
CA LEU A 232 -0.41 14.30 -13.31
C LEU A 232 0.41 14.23 -14.59
N GLN A 233 -0.07 13.50 -15.59
CA GLN A 233 0.62 13.35 -16.90
C GLN A 233 0.64 14.64 -17.71
N ALA A 234 -0.38 15.48 -17.61
CA ALA A 234 -0.46 16.78 -18.27
C ALA A 234 0.32 17.89 -17.54
N GLY A 235 0.67 17.67 -16.27
CA GLY A 235 1.36 18.64 -15.41
C GLY A 235 2.73 19.02 -15.95
N ARG A 236 3.15 20.28 -15.69
CA ARG A 236 4.42 20.85 -16.15
C ARG A 236 5.35 21.21 -15.01
N ASP A 237 5.01 20.85 -13.78
CA ASP A 237 5.88 21.09 -12.64
C ASP A 237 7.23 20.37 -12.84
N PRO A 238 8.37 21.07 -12.78
CA PRO A 238 9.68 20.48 -13.10
C PRO A 238 10.08 19.32 -12.20
N LEU A 239 9.68 19.35 -10.92
CA LEU A 239 9.98 18.28 -9.96
C LEU A 239 9.17 17.02 -10.29
N VAL A 240 7.86 17.21 -10.57
CA VAL A 240 6.96 16.13 -10.96
C VAL A 240 7.44 15.52 -12.29
N ARG A 241 7.79 16.36 -13.27
CA ARG A 241 8.32 15.91 -14.59
C ARG A 241 9.61 15.12 -14.44
N GLN A 242 10.57 15.62 -13.64
CA GLN A 242 11.81 14.89 -13.39
C GLN A 242 11.53 13.47 -12.87
N PHE A 243 10.61 13.35 -11.92
CA PHE A 243 10.26 12.05 -11.34
C PHE A 243 9.54 11.14 -12.36
N LEU A 244 8.57 11.68 -13.13
CA LEU A 244 7.80 10.91 -14.12
C LEU A 244 8.67 10.42 -15.27
N ASP A 245 9.57 11.29 -15.77
CA ASP A 245 10.39 11.03 -16.95
C ASP A 245 11.72 10.33 -16.59
N GLY A 246 12.01 10.15 -15.28
CA GLY A 246 13.25 9.54 -14.81
C GLY A 246 14.51 10.35 -15.17
N GLN A 247 14.38 11.68 -15.23
CA GLN A 247 15.50 12.54 -15.62
C GLN A 247 16.55 12.60 -14.51
N PRO A 248 17.86 12.41 -14.83
CA PRO A 248 18.92 12.44 -13.80
C PRO A 248 19.11 13.84 -13.21
N ASP A 249 18.93 14.89 -14.04
CA ASP A 249 19.11 16.27 -13.64
C ASP A 249 17.76 16.94 -13.37
N GLY A 250 17.66 17.71 -12.26
CA GLY A 250 16.45 18.46 -11.93
C GLY A 250 16.36 18.83 -10.43
N PRO A 251 15.17 19.30 -10.00
CA PRO A 251 14.95 19.74 -8.61
C PRO A 251 15.10 18.67 -7.54
N ILE A 252 14.99 17.38 -7.91
CA ILE A 252 15.26 16.26 -6.99
C ILE A 252 16.76 15.94 -7.11
N PRO A 253 17.59 16.23 -6.07
CA PRO A 253 19.01 15.94 -6.12
C PRO A 253 19.25 14.43 -6.14
N PHE A 254 20.15 13.97 -7.03
CA PHE A 254 20.56 12.56 -7.11
C PHE A 254 21.44 12.17 -5.90
N ASP A 255 22.34 13.11 -5.49
CA ASP A 255 23.17 12.93 -4.30
C ASP A 255 22.41 13.44 -3.07
N ALA A 256 21.99 12.52 -2.21
CA ALA A 256 21.53 12.86 -0.88
C ALA A 256 22.73 13.25 0.02
N ALA A 257 23.34 14.39 -0.25
CA ALA A 257 24.16 15.05 0.76
C ALA A 257 23.26 15.30 1.98
N PRO A 258 23.72 15.01 3.21
CA PRO A 258 22.94 15.33 4.41
C PRO A 258 22.62 16.82 4.37
N ARG A 259 21.30 17.15 4.24
CA ARG A 259 20.88 18.55 4.31
C ARG A 259 21.33 19.08 5.67
N THR A 260 22.40 19.89 5.66
CA THR A 260 22.81 20.71 6.79
C THR A 260 21.66 21.66 7.05
N GLU A 261 21.02 21.54 8.20
CA GLU A 261 20.03 22.52 8.66
C GLU A 261 20.71 23.89 8.69
N ALA A 262 20.19 24.82 7.89
CA ALA A 262 20.46 26.23 8.11
C ALA A 262 19.78 26.61 9.43
N ALA A 263 20.58 27.15 10.35
CA ALA A 263 20.24 27.61 11.67
C ALA A 263 19.15 28.68 11.69
#